data_029f84c5e2289bfc69a43848918565b6
#
_entry.id   029f84c5e2289bfc69a43848918565b6
#
_cell.length_a   1.000
_cell.length_b   1.000
_cell.length_c   1.000
_cell.angle_alpha   90.00
_cell.angle_beta   90.00
_cell.angle_gamma   90.00
#
_symmetry.space_group_name_H-M   'P 1'
#
loop_
_entity.id
_entity.type
_entity.pdbx_description
1 polymer ?
#
loop_
_entity_poly.entity_id
_entity_poly.type
_entity_poly.pdbx_seq_one_letter_code
_entity_poly.pdbx_strand_id
1 'polypeptide(L)'
;MSFSTEDVLDALELAAEKPSFPCLEKLFDRFNARVPFESASKILRNAEVSDPNEKPRVPDVFWRDFLDSGTGGTCFARVAAFDALLSGLGFSTRRALGRVETDFDHAALFVEVGGREWIADVGFPLPGLVPGSGGEVETEIAALSAAETDRGVGVRFVSGVPDGPRRLEIFRATVSEEDFLALWRKTFRPDSRFLTAVSLMRRDGPRMIKFARGEVRVDDLHSRTRIPLLAERARRLSEVFGIDADVLARAFSLAGDPEPEIRDARITAYLSVDADPGKAFAAIATPDGYRRLMEGVADVAGEGWKLRFSPPGAAESGFEEEVTPDAGGRSLEIRRVYPEGREVRLAFRVEERDGATYLVREAILSGAREDLLKNDYARGRLAGTLAVDLLAWSRFL
;
A
#
# COMPACT_ATOMS: atom_id res chain seq x y z
N MET A 1 -26.79 -3.61 22.01
CA MET A 1 -26.76 -5.00 21.47
C MET A 1 -25.29 -5.29 21.17
N SER A 2 -24.77 -6.43 21.61
CA SER A 2 -23.45 -6.90 21.21
C SER A 2 -23.48 -7.33 19.73
N PHE A 3 -22.38 -7.22 19.01
CA PHE A 3 -22.28 -7.72 17.66
C PHE A 3 -22.40 -9.25 17.64
N SER A 4 -22.94 -9.81 16.56
CA SER A 4 -22.95 -11.25 16.32
C SER A 4 -21.68 -11.68 15.61
N THR A 5 -20.94 -12.63 16.20
CA THR A 5 -19.76 -13.23 15.53
C THR A 5 -20.14 -13.88 14.19
N GLU A 6 -21.33 -14.47 14.10
CA GLU A 6 -21.85 -15.10 12.88
C GLU A 6 -22.07 -14.06 11.78
N ASP A 7 -22.74 -12.92 12.06
CA ASP A 7 -22.96 -11.85 11.08
C ASP A 7 -21.64 -11.28 10.57
N VAL A 8 -20.64 -11.16 11.45
CA VAL A 8 -19.28 -10.70 11.07
C VAL A 8 -18.59 -11.71 10.16
N LEU A 9 -18.64 -13.00 10.48
CA LEU A 9 -18.05 -14.05 9.65
C LEU A 9 -18.71 -14.10 8.27
N ASP A 10 -20.05 -13.99 8.19
CA ASP A 10 -20.77 -13.92 6.93
C ASP A 10 -20.33 -12.73 6.08
N ALA A 11 -20.20 -11.53 6.69
CA ALA A 11 -19.70 -10.34 6.00
C ALA A 11 -18.24 -10.47 5.54
N LEU A 12 -17.44 -11.29 6.24
CA LEU A 12 -16.08 -11.65 5.84
C LEU A 12 -16.02 -12.81 4.84
N GLU A 13 -17.17 -13.43 4.50
CA GLU A 13 -17.29 -14.64 3.66
C GLU A 13 -16.51 -15.83 4.24
N LEU A 14 -16.63 -16.05 5.54
CA LEU A 14 -15.96 -17.11 6.28
C LEU A 14 -16.97 -17.92 7.08
N ALA A 15 -16.67 -19.20 7.28
CA ALA A 15 -17.34 -20.05 8.26
C ALA A 15 -16.57 -20.08 9.59
N ALA A 16 -17.28 -20.36 10.67
CA ALA A 16 -16.65 -20.57 11.96
C ALA A 16 -15.79 -21.86 11.94
N GLU A 17 -14.53 -21.74 12.29
CA GLU A 17 -13.58 -22.85 12.40
C GLU A 17 -12.94 -22.85 13.79
N LYS A 18 -12.44 -24.02 14.24
CA LYS A 18 -11.65 -24.08 15.48
C LYS A 18 -10.33 -23.32 15.32
N PRO A 19 -9.82 -22.69 16.39
CA PRO A 19 -8.53 -22.00 16.38
C PRO A 19 -7.40 -22.89 15.85
N SER A 20 -6.78 -22.44 14.79
CA SER A 20 -5.61 -23.04 14.14
C SER A 20 -4.86 -21.96 13.37
N PHE A 21 -3.59 -22.21 13.01
CA PHE A 21 -2.84 -21.24 12.21
C PHE A 21 -3.49 -20.98 10.83
N PRO A 22 -3.95 -21.98 10.06
CA PRO A 22 -4.66 -21.72 8.80
C PRO A 22 -5.97 -20.93 8.99
N CYS A 23 -6.70 -21.15 10.10
CA CYS A 23 -7.89 -20.34 10.40
C CYS A 23 -7.50 -18.89 10.71
N LEU A 24 -6.46 -18.65 11.52
CA LEU A 24 -5.96 -17.31 11.80
C LEU A 24 -5.53 -16.58 10.51
N GLU A 25 -4.80 -17.26 9.65
CA GLU A 25 -4.34 -16.71 8.37
C GLU A 25 -5.52 -16.30 7.47
N LYS A 26 -6.52 -17.16 7.31
CA LYS A 26 -7.76 -16.83 6.57
C LYS A 26 -8.49 -15.63 7.17
N LEU A 27 -8.65 -15.59 8.50
CA LEU A 27 -9.30 -14.48 9.20
C LEU A 27 -8.54 -13.17 9.00
N PHE A 28 -7.22 -13.21 9.14
CA PHE A 28 -6.35 -12.05 8.95
C PHE A 28 -6.42 -11.52 7.50
N ASP A 29 -6.35 -12.41 6.52
CA ASP A 29 -6.41 -12.05 5.11
C ASP A 29 -7.76 -11.46 4.73
N ARG A 30 -8.86 -12.13 5.15
CA ARG A 30 -10.22 -11.66 4.86
C ARG A 30 -10.54 -10.36 5.59
N PHE A 31 -10.10 -10.20 6.83
CA PHE A 31 -10.27 -8.95 7.55
C PHE A 31 -9.57 -7.79 6.82
N ASN A 32 -8.32 -7.95 6.38
CA ASN A 32 -7.60 -6.91 5.64
C ASN A 32 -8.15 -6.65 4.24
N ALA A 33 -8.80 -7.63 3.62
CA ALA A 33 -9.45 -7.48 2.32
C ALA A 33 -10.83 -6.83 2.39
N ARG A 34 -11.62 -7.09 3.46
CA ARG A 34 -13.00 -6.65 3.55
C ARG A 34 -13.21 -5.43 4.44
N VAL A 35 -12.43 -5.34 5.52
CA VAL A 35 -12.53 -4.25 6.49
C VAL A 35 -11.43 -3.23 6.17
N PRO A 36 -11.74 -2.06 5.60
CA PRO A 36 -10.71 -1.10 5.21
C PRO A 36 -10.04 -0.46 6.43
N PHE A 37 -8.73 -0.19 6.34
CA PHE A 37 -8.14 0.84 7.17
C PHE A 37 -8.64 2.19 6.65
N GLU A 38 -9.25 3.01 7.51
CA GLU A 38 -9.81 4.27 7.06
C GLU A 38 -9.92 5.30 8.19
N SER A 39 -9.88 6.58 7.82
CA SER A 39 -10.03 7.69 8.76
C SER A 39 -11.40 8.38 8.66
N ALA A 40 -12.24 8.05 7.68
CA ALA A 40 -13.52 8.73 7.47
C ALA A 40 -14.45 8.58 8.68
N SER A 41 -14.64 7.37 9.20
CA SER A 41 -15.43 7.13 10.40
C SER A 41 -14.88 7.84 11.64
N LYS A 42 -13.55 7.95 11.75
CA LYS A 42 -12.91 8.67 12.86
C LYS A 42 -13.15 10.17 12.77
N ILE A 43 -13.10 10.76 11.57
CA ILE A 43 -13.40 12.19 11.32
C ILE A 43 -14.84 12.48 11.69
N LEU A 44 -15.80 11.67 11.24
CA LEU A 44 -17.22 11.80 11.58
C LEU A 44 -17.44 11.69 13.09
N ARG A 45 -16.88 10.63 13.69
CA ARG A 45 -16.99 10.39 15.14
C ARG A 45 -16.46 11.55 15.96
N ASN A 46 -15.33 12.12 15.54
CA ASN A 46 -14.75 13.29 16.22
C ASN A 46 -15.64 14.52 16.16
N ALA A 47 -16.39 14.72 15.06
CA ALA A 47 -17.30 15.84 14.87
C ALA A 47 -18.66 15.64 15.59
N GLU A 48 -19.16 14.41 15.63
CA GLU A 48 -20.53 14.10 16.08
C GLU A 48 -20.61 13.71 17.56
N VAL A 49 -19.52 13.21 18.13
CA VAL A 49 -19.48 12.76 19.53
C VAL A 49 -18.72 13.76 20.37
N SER A 50 -19.44 14.43 21.29
CA SER A 50 -18.86 15.45 22.17
C SER A 50 -18.06 14.87 23.33
N ASP A 51 -18.52 13.75 23.94
CA ASP A 51 -17.81 13.13 25.06
C ASP A 51 -16.56 12.39 24.53
N PRO A 52 -15.35 12.79 24.94
CA PRO A 52 -14.11 12.10 24.57
C PRO A 52 -14.08 10.60 24.92
N ASN A 53 -14.82 10.19 25.97
CA ASN A 53 -14.87 8.80 26.39
C ASN A 53 -15.66 7.91 25.43
N GLU A 54 -16.60 8.48 24.71
CA GLU A 54 -17.45 7.80 23.75
C GLU A 54 -16.87 7.83 22.33
N LYS A 55 -15.81 8.61 22.06
CA LYS A 55 -15.18 8.70 20.74
C LYS A 55 -14.57 7.37 20.26
N PRO A 56 -13.89 6.56 21.09
CA PRO A 56 -13.43 5.23 20.68
C PRO A 56 -14.58 4.35 20.20
N ARG A 57 -14.46 3.83 19.00
CA ARG A 57 -15.43 2.88 18.43
C ARG A 57 -15.12 1.47 18.93
N VAL A 58 -15.56 1.19 20.17
CA VAL A 58 -15.45 -0.16 20.76
C VAL A 58 -16.04 -1.24 19.87
N PRO A 59 -15.70 -2.53 20.03
CA PRO A 59 -16.04 -3.58 19.04
C PRO A 59 -17.51 -3.61 18.62
N ASP A 60 -18.47 -3.44 19.54
CA ASP A 60 -19.90 -3.45 19.22
C ASP A 60 -20.31 -2.29 18.27
N VAL A 61 -19.73 -1.11 18.48
CA VAL A 61 -19.95 0.06 17.62
C VAL A 61 -19.25 -0.14 16.28
N PHE A 62 -18.01 -0.64 16.32
CA PHE A 62 -17.21 -0.87 15.12
C PHE A 62 -17.90 -1.85 14.16
N TRP A 63 -18.30 -3.02 14.66
CA TRP A 63 -18.88 -4.05 13.82
C TRP A 63 -20.27 -3.68 13.29
N ARG A 64 -21.10 -3.03 14.11
CA ARG A 64 -22.36 -2.46 13.62
C ARG A 64 -22.13 -1.48 12.47
N ASP A 65 -21.27 -0.50 12.65
CA ASP A 65 -20.99 0.52 11.63
C ASP A 65 -20.36 -0.11 10.38
N PHE A 66 -19.56 -1.17 10.53
CA PHE A 66 -19.03 -1.92 9.39
C PHE A 66 -20.15 -2.64 8.61
N LEU A 67 -21.04 -3.33 9.29
CA LEU A 67 -22.16 -4.03 8.66
C LEU A 67 -23.15 -3.06 7.99
N ASP A 68 -23.36 -1.90 8.58
CA ASP A 68 -24.32 -0.90 8.08
C ASP A 68 -23.75 -0.08 6.91
N SER A 69 -22.47 0.27 6.94
CA SER A 69 -21.89 1.28 6.02
C SER A 69 -20.49 0.93 5.47
N GLY A 70 -19.98 -0.26 5.73
CA GLY A 70 -18.67 -0.71 5.25
C GLY A 70 -17.48 0.00 5.91
N THR A 71 -17.70 0.81 6.97
CA THR A 71 -16.61 1.53 7.63
C THR A 71 -15.71 0.60 8.43
N GLY A 72 -14.42 0.74 8.25
CA GLY A 72 -13.42 0.09 9.10
C GLY A 72 -12.96 1.00 10.24
N GLY A 73 -11.71 1.44 10.23
CA GLY A 73 -11.15 2.35 11.23
C GLY A 73 -9.64 2.45 11.15
N THR A 74 -9.06 3.25 12.04
CA THR A 74 -7.60 3.33 12.22
C THR A 74 -7.11 2.23 13.18
N CYS A 75 -5.81 2.17 13.44
CA CYS A 75 -5.15 1.06 14.14
C CYS A 75 -5.84 0.59 15.42
N PHE A 76 -6.14 1.48 16.35
CA PHE A 76 -6.77 1.09 17.63
C PHE A 76 -8.15 0.45 17.44
N ALA A 77 -8.98 1.03 16.56
CA ALA A 77 -10.32 0.52 16.32
C ALA A 77 -10.29 -0.87 15.65
N ARG A 78 -9.44 -1.03 14.63
CA ARG A 78 -9.29 -2.29 13.91
C ARG A 78 -8.73 -3.40 14.81
N VAL A 79 -7.70 -3.08 15.62
CA VAL A 79 -7.11 -4.04 16.55
C VAL A 79 -8.12 -4.47 17.61
N ALA A 80 -8.87 -3.53 18.20
CA ALA A 80 -9.89 -3.87 19.18
C ALA A 80 -11.02 -4.74 18.59
N ALA A 81 -11.45 -4.44 17.36
CA ALA A 81 -12.49 -5.20 16.68
C ALA A 81 -12.02 -6.61 16.27
N PHE A 82 -10.79 -6.74 15.77
CA PHE A 82 -10.21 -8.03 15.40
C PHE A 82 -9.92 -8.91 16.62
N ASP A 83 -9.42 -8.31 17.71
CA ASP A 83 -9.24 -8.97 19.00
C ASP A 83 -10.54 -9.56 19.53
N ALA A 84 -11.63 -8.78 19.52
CA ALA A 84 -12.94 -9.25 19.95
C ALA A 84 -13.47 -10.40 19.10
N LEU A 85 -13.28 -10.34 17.76
CA LEU A 85 -13.64 -11.43 16.86
C LEU A 85 -12.85 -12.71 17.14
N LEU A 86 -11.51 -12.60 17.22
CA LEU A 86 -10.65 -13.74 17.51
C LEU A 86 -10.92 -14.35 18.89
N SER A 87 -11.09 -13.53 19.93
CA SER A 87 -11.44 -14.00 21.27
C SER A 87 -12.80 -14.70 21.30
N GLY A 88 -13.80 -14.19 20.55
CA GLY A 88 -15.11 -14.82 20.37
C GLY A 88 -15.04 -16.18 19.68
N LEU A 89 -14.02 -16.40 18.84
CA LEU A 89 -13.74 -17.67 18.16
C LEU A 89 -12.84 -18.61 19.00
N GLY A 90 -12.41 -18.18 20.19
CA GLY A 90 -11.60 -18.98 21.11
C GLY A 90 -10.09 -18.93 20.92
N PHE A 91 -9.57 -17.95 20.14
CA PHE A 91 -8.13 -17.70 20.10
C PHE A 91 -7.64 -17.04 21.37
N SER A 92 -6.41 -17.35 21.78
CA SER A 92 -5.69 -16.62 22.84
C SER A 92 -5.03 -15.39 22.22
N THR A 93 -5.49 -14.21 22.63
CA THR A 93 -5.06 -12.93 22.07
C THR A 93 -4.53 -11.98 23.14
N ARG A 94 -3.65 -11.07 22.74
CA ARG A 94 -3.12 -10.02 23.61
C ARG A 94 -2.87 -8.76 22.78
N ARG A 95 -3.57 -7.67 23.11
CA ARG A 95 -3.31 -6.37 22.48
C ARG A 95 -1.91 -5.87 22.85
N ALA A 96 -1.28 -5.24 21.89
CA ALA A 96 0.03 -4.64 22.02
C ALA A 96 0.02 -3.20 21.50
N LEU A 97 0.89 -2.40 22.08
CA LEU A 97 1.22 -1.07 21.56
C LEU A 97 2.49 -1.15 20.73
N GLY A 98 2.71 -0.16 19.89
CA GLY A 98 3.87 -0.12 19.05
C GLY A 98 4.30 1.29 18.70
N ARG A 99 5.30 1.35 17.83
CA ARG A 99 5.86 2.57 17.26
C ARG A 99 5.95 2.45 15.75
N VAL A 100 5.36 3.42 15.06
CA VAL A 100 5.57 3.65 13.62
C VAL A 100 6.42 4.92 13.43
N GLU A 101 6.02 6.04 14.01
CA GLU A 101 6.75 7.31 14.04
C GLU A 101 7.20 7.67 15.46
N THR A 102 6.29 7.54 16.42
CA THR A 102 6.53 7.84 17.84
C THR A 102 6.04 6.70 18.74
N ASP A 103 6.56 6.59 19.95
CA ASP A 103 6.14 5.58 20.90
C ASP A 103 4.64 5.65 21.20
N PHE A 104 3.99 4.49 21.14
CA PHE A 104 2.56 4.30 21.43
C PHE A 104 1.60 4.96 20.41
N ASP A 105 2.09 5.28 19.22
CA ASP A 105 1.25 5.80 18.12
C ASP A 105 0.56 4.69 17.31
N HIS A 106 0.84 3.43 17.66
CA HIS A 106 0.37 2.25 16.96
C HIS A 106 -0.17 1.18 17.91
N ALA A 107 -1.09 0.36 17.41
CA ALA A 107 -1.63 -0.81 18.05
C ALA A 107 -1.57 -2.02 17.14
N ALA A 108 -1.25 -3.19 17.69
CA ALA A 108 -1.20 -4.49 17.03
C ALA A 108 -1.74 -5.58 17.95
N LEU A 109 -1.76 -6.82 17.50
CA LEU A 109 -2.25 -7.97 18.26
C LEU A 109 -1.23 -9.10 18.21
N PHE A 110 -0.90 -9.65 19.39
CA PHE A 110 -0.29 -10.96 19.51
C PHE A 110 -1.37 -12.03 19.59
N VAL A 111 -1.19 -13.13 18.86
CA VAL A 111 -2.10 -14.28 18.86
C VAL A 111 -1.29 -15.54 19.10
N GLU A 112 -1.66 -16.31 20.11
CA GLU A 112 -1.06 -17.61 20.39
C GLU A 112 -1.87 -18.71 19.70
N VAL A 113 -1.23 -19.49 18.85
CA VAL A 113 -1.85 -20.64 18.17
C VAL A 113 -0.80 -21.71 17.85
N GLY A 114 -1.12 -22.97 18.13
CA GLY A 114 -0.22 -24.08 17.90
C GLY A 114 1.07 -24.02 18.71
N GLY A 115 1.04 -23.43 19.92
CA GLY A 115 2.19 -23.24 20.79
C GLY A 115 3.20 -22.19 20.29
N ARG A 116 2.78 -21.32 19.37
CA ARG A 116 3.59 -20.21 18.83
C ARG A 116 2.84 -18.90 18.92
N GLU A 117 3.58 -17.82 19.14
CA GLU A 117 3.06 -16.46 19.13
C GLU A 117 3.24 -15.82 17.74
N TRP A 118 2.20 -15.18 17.25
CA TRP A 118 2.16 -14.48 15.98
C TRP A 118 1.73 -13.03 16.17
N ILE A 119 2.30 -12.13 15.40
CA ILE A 119 1.84 -10.74 15.29
C ILE A 119 0.82 -10.69 14.15
N ALA A 120 -0.42 -10.37 14.50
CA ALA A 120 -1.51 -10.09 13.58
C ALA A 120 -1.75 -8.57 13.56
N ASP A 121 -0.94 -7.85 12.79
CA ASP A 121 -1.03 -6.40 12.73
C ASP A 121 -2.03 -5.96 11.66
N VAL A 122 -3.28 -5.83 12.06
CA VAL A 122 -4.36 -5.23 11.26
C VAL A 122 -4.40 -3.71 11.41
N GLY A 123 -3.67 -3.15 12.37
CA GLY A 123 -3.60 -1.72 12.66
C GLY A 123 -2.77 -0.96 11.63
N PHE A 124 -1.59 -1.48 11.28
CA PHE A 124 -0.84 -1.13 10.08
C PHE A 124 -0.90 -2.34 9.17
N PRO A 125 -1.95 -2.49 8.30
CA PRO A 125 -2.29 -3.78 7.73
C PRO A 125 -1.10 -4.40 7.01
N LEU A 126 -0.33 -5.19 7.78
CA LEU A 126 0.81 -5.93 7.26
C LEU A 126 0.34 -6.92 6.18
N PRO A 127 1.19 -7.23 5.21
CA PRO A 127 0.82 -8.16 4.13
C PRO A 127 0.66 -9.62 4.58
N GLY A 128 1.13 -9.97 5.79
CA GLY A 128 1.01 -11.32 6.37
C GLY A 128 1.22 -11.32 7.87
N LEU A 129 0.94 -12.47 8.49
CA LEU A 129 1.24 -12.73 9.89
C LEU A 129 2.75 -12.81 10.11
N VAL A 130 3.25 -12.21 11.18
CA VAL A 130 4.68 -12.18 11.49
C VAL A 130 4.95 -13.05 12.72
N PRO A 131 5.96 -13.97 12.71
CA PRO A 131 6.31 -14.73 13.90
C PRO A 131 6.73 -13.81 15.05
N GLY A 132 6.20 -14.01 16.24
CA GLY A 132 6.56 -13.25 17.44
C GLY A 132 8.03 -13.43 17.85
N SER A 133 8.67 -14.52 17.46
CA SER A 133 10.11 -14.78 17.66
C SER A 133 11.02 -14.15 16.58
N GLY A 134 10.42 -13.40 15.64
CA GLY A 134 11.16 -12.90 14.47
C GLY A 134 11.26 -13.92 13.34
N GLY A 135 11.85 -13.50 12.23
CA GLY A 135 12.04 -14.28 11.00
C GLY A 135 11.70 -13.51 9.75
N GLU A 136 11.77 -14.17 8.61
CA GLU A 136 11.40 -13.60 7.32
C GLU A 136 10.00 -14.07 6.92
N VAL A 137 9.23 -13.18 6.30
CA VAL A 137 7.89 -13.44 5.79
C VAL A 137 7.81 -12.91 4.38
N GLU A 138 7.60 -13.82 3.44
CA GLU A 138 7.38 -13.47 2.03
C GLU A 138 5.89 -13.57 1.70
N THR A 139 5.36 -12.56 1.03
CA THR A 139 3.99 -12.52 0.54
C THR A 139 3.98 -11.99 -0.90
N GLU A 140 2.85 -12.10 -1.57
CA GLU A 140 2.66 -11.53 -2.91
C GLU A 140 2.70 -9.99 -2.93
N ILE A 141 2.61 -9.32 -1.77
CA ILE A 141 2.59 -7.86 -1.65
C ILE A 141 3.95 -7.30 -1.24
N ALA A 142 4.64 -7.97 -0.31
CA ALA A 142 5.92 -7.54 0.21
C ALA A 142 6.67 -8.69 0.90
N ALA A 143 7.98 -8.53 1.04
CA ALA A 143 8.80 -9.31 1.95
C ALA A 143 9.10 -8.50 3.21
N LEU A 144 9.01 -9.15 4.37
CA LEU A 144 9.25 -8.57 5.68
C LEU A 144 10.39 -9.32 6.36
N SER A 145 11.17 -8.61 7.15
CA SER A 145 12.14 -9.18 8.09
C SER A 145 11.76 -8.70 9.49
N ALA A 146 11.60 -9.64 10.42
CA ALA A 146 11.30 -9.34 11.80
C ALA A 146 12.43 -9.83 12.72
N ALA A 147 12.75 -9.05 13.75
CA ALA A 147 13.78 -9.39 14.72
C ALA A 147 13.37 -8.92 16.12
N GLU A 148 13.79 -9.65 17.15
CA GLU A 148 13.63 -9.22 18.53
C GLU A 148 14.41 -7.93 18.81
N THR A 149 13.81 -7.07 19.62
CA THR A 149 14.41 -5.84 20.16
C THR A 149 14.34 -5.88 21.69
N ASP A 150 15.00 -4.93 22.36
CA ASP A 150 14.93 -4.82 23.82
C ASP A 150 13.49 -4.60 24.34
N ARG A 151 12.58 -4.13 23.49
CA ARG A 151 11.21 -3.78 23.87
C ARG A 151 10.14 -4.70 23.24
N GLY A 152 10.49 -5.45 22.21
CA GLY A 152 9.52 -6.26 21.50
C GLY A 152 10.02 -6.86 20.20
N VAL A 153 9.30 -6.65 19.12
CA VAL A 153 9.63 -7.15 17.78
C VAL A 153 9.66 -5.98 16.80
N GLY A 154 10.82 -5.75 16.21
CA GLY A 154 11.00 -4.82 15.10
C GLY A 154 10.66 -5.52 13.79
N VAL A 155 9.77 -4.92 12.99
CA VAL A 155 9.39 -5.40 11.66
C VAL A 155 9.87 -4.41 10.62
N ARG A 156 10.57 -4.90 9.59
CA ARG A 156 11.10 -4.10 8.49
C ARG A 156 10.61 -4.65 7.15
N PHE A 157 10.17 -3.77 6.26
CA PHE A 157 9.91 -4.11 4.85
C PHE A 157 11.25 -4.25 4.11
N VAL A 158 11.51 -5.44 3.60
CA VAL A 158 12.71 -5.77 2.81
C VAL A 158 12.47 -5.48 1.34
N SER A 159 11.28 -5.81 0.85
CA SER A 159 10.84 -5.52 -0.52
C SER A 159 9.38 -5.07 -0.55
N GLY A 160 8.88 -4.75 -1.73
CA GLY A 160 7.56 -4.16 -1.91
C GLY A 160 7.62 -2.63 -1.88
N VAL A 161 6.45 -1.99 -1.98
CA VAL A 161 6.34 -0.53 -2.07
C VAL A 161 5.48 0.02 -0.92
N PRO A 162 5.96 0.00 0.34
CA PRO A 162 5.21 0.55 1.44
C PRO A 162 5.05 2.06 1.28
N ASP A 163 3.92 2.58 1.74
CA ASP A 163 3.67 4.00 1.84
C ASP A 163 3.82 4.41 3.31
N GLY A 164 4.90 5.05 3.63
CA GLY A 164 5.24 5.42 5.01
C GLY A 164 6.50 4.74 5.52
N PRO A 165 6.69 4.71 6.85
CA PRO A 165 7.88 4.12 7.45
C PRO A 165 8.08 2.67 7.04
N ARG A 166 9.31 2.32 6.68
CA ARG A 166 9.68 0.93 6.34
C ARG A 166 9.93 0.07 7.56
N ARG A 167 9.83 0.64 8.75
CA ARG A 167 10.05 -0.04 10.02
C ARG A 167 8.95 0.30 10.99
N LEU A 168 8.53 -0.69 11.76
CA LEU A 168 7.68 -0.54 12.92
C LEU A 168 8.19 -1.43 14.05
N GLU A 169 7.82 -1.14 15.28
CA GLU A 169 8.18 -1.93 16.43
C GLU A 169 6.91 -2.22 17.26
N ILE A 170 6.68 -3.48 17.57
CA ILE A 170 5.55 -3.95 18.39
C ILE A 170 6.09 -4.33 19.77
N PHE A 171 5.64 -3.63 20.81
CA PHE A 171 6.13 -3.81 22.15
C PHE A 171 5.54 -5.06 22.80
N ARG A 172 6.37 -5.81 23.54
CA ARG A 172 5.92 -7.01 24.28
C ARG A 172 5.21 -6.69 25.57
N ALA A 173 5.40 -5.48 26.11
CA ALA A 173 4.75 -5.08 27.36
C ALA A 173 3.23 -5.23 27.26
N THR A 174 2.64 -5.85 28.26
CA THR A 174 1.19 -5.96 28.37
C THR A 174 0.59 -4.57 28.59
N VAL A 175 -0.47 -4.27 27.88
CA VAL A 175 -1.25 -3.04 28.03
C VAL A 175 -2.58 -3.37 28.72
N SER A 176 -2.92 -2.60 29.74
CA SER A 176 -4.23 -2.70 30.39
C SER A 176 -5.33 -2.16 29.44
N GLU A 177 -6.57 -2.58 29.62
CA GLU A 177 -7.70 -2.03 28.86
C GLU A 177 -7.83 -0.51 29.09
N GLU A 178 -7.60 -0.05 30.32
CA GLU A 178 -7.66 1.38 30.65
C GLU A 178 -6.59 2.18 29.92
N ASP A 179 -5.33 1.72 29.91
CA ASP A 179 -4.24 2.37 29.20
C ASP A 179 -4.46 2.35 27.69
N PHE A 180 -4.92 1.23 27.14
CA PHE A 180 -5.26 1.11 25.71
C PHE A 180 -6.33 2.14 25.32
N LEU A 181 -7.41 2.24 26.08
CA LEU A 181 -8.48 3.23 25.84
C LEU A 181 -7.98 4.67 26.05
N ALA A 182 -7.13 4.93 27.05
CA ALA A 182 -6.55 6.25 27.26
C ALA A 182 -5.70 6.71 26.09
N LEU A 183 -4.87 5.81 25.53
CA LEU A 183 -4.06 6.10 24.35
C LEU A 183 -4.95 6.26 23.10
N TRP A 184 -5.97 5.44 22.93
CA TRP A 184 -6.92 5.57 21.84
C TRP A 184 -7.62 6.93 21.84
N ARG A 185 -8.10 7.41 23.03
CA ARG A 185 -8.68 8.75 23.18
C ARG A 185 -7.71 9.86 22.77
N LYS A 186 -6.42 9.72 23.09
CA LYS A 186 -5.39 10.68 22.68
C LYS A 186 -5.28 10.83 21.15
N THR A 187 -5.67 9.82 20.38
CA THR A 187 -5.65 9.90 18.91
C THR A 187 -6.75 10.81 18.34
N PHE A 188 -7.67 11.31 19.15
CA PHE A 188 -8.72 12.27 18.76
C PHE A 188 -8.32 13.74 19.04
N ARG A 189 -7.05 14.03 19.24
CA ARG A 189 -6.56 15.41 19.35
C ARG A 189 -6.67 16.13 17.99
N PRO A 190 -6.89 17.45 17.98
CA PRO A 190 -7.10 18.22 16.74
C PRO A 190 -5.97 18.12 15.72
N ASP A 191 -4.72 17.90 16.20
CA ASP A 191 -3.52 17.74 15.41
C ASP A 191 -3.27 16.30 14.92
N SER A 192 -4.19 15.38 15.22
CA SER A 192 -4.05 13.99 14.79
C SER A 192 -4.14 13.85 13.28
N ARG A 193 -3.13 13.22 12.67
CA ARG A 193 -2.98 12.96 11.24
C ARG A 193 -4.26 12.42 10.58
N PHE A 194 -5.00 11.54 11.27
CA PHE A 194 -6.20 10.89 10.76
C PHE A 194 -7.50 11.66 11.05
N LEU A 195 -7.41 12.94 11.42
CA LEU A 195 -8.55 13.85 11.53
C LEU A 195 -8.51 14.98 10.50
N THR A 196 -7.36 15.18 9.84
CA THR A 196 -7.12 16.32 8.94
C THR A 196 -7.20 15.95 7.45
N ALA A 197 -7.25 14.65 7.13
CA ALA A 197 -7.38 14.17 5.76
C ALA A 197 -8.01 12.76 5.73
N VAL A 198 -8.77 12.47 4.69
CA VAL A 198 -9.31 11.14 4.44
C VAL A 198 -8.18 10.25 3.91
N SER A 199 -7.93 9.15 4.63
CA SER A 199 -6.97 8.11 4.26
C SER A 199 -7.68 6.77 4.27
N LEU A 200 -7.53 6.00 3.19
CA LEU A 200 -8.13 4.67 3.04
C LEU A 200 -7.06 3.69 2.61
N MET A 201 -7.13 2.45 3.10
CA MET A 201 -6.26 1.36 2.65
C MET A 201 -6.97 0.02 2.84
N ARG A 202 -6.83 -0.86 1.85
CA ARG A 202 -7.32 -2.23 1.94
C ARG A 202 -6.46 -3.17 1.09
N ARG A 203 -6.44 -4.45 1.45
CA ARG A 203 -5.86 -5.51 0.64
C ARG A 203 -6.82 -5.89 -0.51
N ASP A 204 -6.28 -6.17 -1.69
CA ASP A 204 -7.01 -6.63 -2.86
C ASP A 204 -6.20 -7.74 -3.57
N GLY A 205 -6.36 -8.98 -3.13
CA GLY A 205 -5.53 -10.10 -3.55
C GLY A 205 -4.04 -9.83 -3.31
N PRO A 206 -3.19 -9.90 -4.35
CA PRO A 206 -1.74 -9.66 -4.24
C PRO A 206 -1.37 -8.17 -4.18
N ARG A 207 -2.34 -7.28 -3.95
CA ARG A 207 -2.12 -5.82 -4.01
C ARG A 207 -2.62 -5.12 -2.76
N MET A 208 -2.06 -3.95 -2.50
CA MET A 208 -2.54 -2.99 -1.52
C MET A 208 -3.10 -1.76 -2.24
N ILE A 209 -4.38 -1.48 -2.04
CA ILE A 209 -5.02 -0.27 -2.57
C ILE A 209 -5.05 0.77 -1.45
N LYS A 210 -4.63 2.00 -1.76
CA LYS A 210 -4.60 3.13 -0.83
C LYS A 210 -5.20 4.36 -1.46
N PHE A 211 -5.85 5.19 -0.65
CA PHE A 211 -6.22 6.56 -1.02
C PHE A 211 -5.67 7.54 0.00
N ALA A 212 -4.98 8.55 -0.45
CA ALA A 212 -4.55 9.70 0.34
C ALA A 212 -4.26 10.90 -0.58
N ARG A 213 -4.50 12.12 -0.10
CA ARG A 213 -4.16 13.37 -0.81
C ARG A 213 -4.72 13.42 -2.24
N GLY A 214 -5.96 12.96 -2.43
CA GLY A 214 -6.67 13.02 -3.70
C GLY A 214 -6.23 11.99 -4.75
N GLU A 215 -5.33 11.06 -4.45
CA GLU A 215 -4.92 9.99 -5.39
C GLU A 215 -5.18 8.59 -4.84
N VAL A 216 -5.52 7.67 -5.72
CA VAL A 216 -5.51 6.24 -5.44
C VAL A 216 -4.17 5.65 -5.86
N ARG A 217 -3.59 4.82 -5.01
CA ARG A 217 -2.41 4.01 -5.28
C ARG A 217 -2.76 2.54 -5.24
N VAL A 218 -2.23 1.81 -6.20
CA VAL A 218 -2.28 0.35 -6.21
C VAL A 218 -0.84 -0.15 -6.19
N ASP A 219 -0.46 -0.76 -5.09
CA ASP A 219 0.89 -1.26 -4.85
C ASP A 219 0.88 -2.80 -4.88
N ASP A 220 1.84 -3.40 -5.54
CA ASP A 220 2.20 -4.81 -5.44
C ASP A 220 3.70 -4.97 -5.07
N LEU A 221 4.22 -6.19 -5.14
CA LEU A 221 5.61 -6.48 -4.77
C LEU A 221 6.63 -5.66 -5.59
N HIS A 222 6.33 -5.37 -6.85
CA HIS A 222 7.29 -4.80 -7.81
C HIS A 222 6.80 -3.51 -8.47
N SER A 223 5.56 -3.09 -8.27
CA SER A 223 5.01 -1.94 -8.97
C SER A 223 4.10 -1.07 -8.12
N ARG A 224 3.95 0.18 -8.56
CA ARG A 224 3.00 1.16 -8.03
C ARG A 224 2.28 1.86 -9.16
N THR A 225 0.95 1.86 -9.12
CA THR A 225 0.12 2.73 -9.94
C THR A 225 -0.46 3.85 -9.08
N ARG A 226 -0.37 5.11 -9.56
CA ARG A 226 -0.93 6.30 -8.92
C ARG A 226 -1.94 6.94 -9.86
N ILE A 227 -3.17 7.13 -9.39
CA ILE A 227 -4.29 7.63 -10.18
C ILE A 227 -4.93 8.80 -9.42
N PRO A 228 -4.78 10.05 -9.90
CA PRO A 228 -5.45 11.18 -9.28
C PRO A 228 -6.97 11.10 -9.49
N LEU A 229 -7.74 11.33 -8.43
CA LEU A 229 -9.19 11.41 -8.47
C LEU A 229 -9.64 12.85 -8.42
N LEU A 230 -10.05 13.40 -9.57
CA LEU A 230 -10.41 14.80 -9.72
C LEU A 230 -11.90 15.09 -9.52
N ALA A 231 -12.75 14.09 -9.71
CA ALA A 231 -14.19 14.26 -9.61
C ALA A 231 -14.86 13.04 -8.95
N GLU A 232 -16.05 13.24 -8.38
CA GLU A 232 -16.88 12.17 -7.79
C GLU A 232 -16.15 11.27 -6.81
N ARG A 233 -15.14 11.81 -6.08
CA ARG A 233 -14.24 11.04 -5.21
C ARG A 233 -14.98 10.08 -4.28
N ALA A 234 -16.02 10.55 -3.58
CA ALA A 234 -16.75 9.73 -2.61
C ALA A 234 -17.40 8.50 -3.27
N ARG A 235 -18.09 8.68 -4.42
CA ARG A 235 -18.73 7.57 -5.15
C ARG A 235 -17.69 6.57 -5.66
N ARG A 236 -16.60 7.04 -6.26
CA ARG A 236 -15.55 6.15 -6.80
C ARG A 236 -14.82 5.39 -5.72
N LEU A 237 -14.53 6.03 -4.60
CA LEU A 237 -13.89 5.38 -3.46
C LEU A 237 -14.86 4.40 -2.77
N SER A 238 -16.16 4.69 -2.73
CA SER A 238 -17.18 3.74 -2.29
C SER A 238 -17.12 2.44 -3.11
N GLU A 239 -17.07 2.54 -4.43
CA GLU A 239 -16.93 1.38 -5.32
C GLU A 239 -15.65 0.57 -5.05
N VAL A 240 -14.54 1.26 -4.73
CA VAL A 240 -13.24 0.62 -4.51
C VAL A 240 -13.10 0.04 -3.11
N PHE A 241 -13.55 0.74 -2.07
CA PHE A 241 -13.30 0.38 -0.67
C PHE A 241 -14.51 -0.24 0.03
N GLY A 242 -15.69 -0.19 -0.58
CA GLY A 242 -16.92 -0.75 0.00
C GLY A 242 -17.52 0.12 1.12
N ILE A 243 -17.04 1.36 1.30
CA ILE A 243 -17.58 2.31 2.29
C ILE A 243 -18.72 3.09 1.66
N ASP A 244 -19.78 3.34 2.41
CA ASP A 244 -20.91 4.16 1.96
C ASP A 244 -20.43 5.53 1.43
N ALA A 245 -20.98 5.94 0.27
CA ALA A 245 -20.56 7.17 -0.41
C ALA A 245 -20.90 8.44 0.39
N ASP A 246 -22.01 8.46 1.14
CA ASP A 246 -22.41 9.60 1.96
C ASP A 246 -21.49 9.75 3.18
N VAL A 247 -21.03 8.64 3.77
CA VAL A 247 -20.00 8.63 4.82
C VAL A 247 -18.73 9.27 4.32
N LEU A 248 -18.26 8.88 3.13
CA LEU A 248 -17.06 9.47 2.52
C LEU A 248 -17.25 10.95 2.18
N ALA A 249 -18.37 11.32 1.59
CA ALA A 249 -18.66 12.71 1.21
C ALA A 249 -18.66 13.65 2.44
N ARG A 250 -19.29 13.22 3.53
CA ARG A 250 -19.31 13.96 4.81
C ARG A 250 -17.92 14.07 5.42
N ALA A 251 -17.13 12.97 5.39
CA ALA A 251 -15.77 12.99 5.89
C ALA A 251 -14.86 13.94 5.10
N PHE A 252 -14.96 13.96 3.76
CA PHE A 252 -14.25 14.93 2.91
C PHE A 252 -14.62 16.37 3.23
N SER A 253 -15.91 16.64 3.42
CA SER A 253 -16.40 17.96 3.77
C SER A 253 -15.81 18.46 5.10
N LEU A 254 -15.73 17.58 6.11
CA LEU A 254 -15.21 17.92 7.43
C LEU A 254 -13.68 18.05 7.46
N ALA A 255 -12.97 17.22 6.67
CA ALA A 255 -11.52 17.24 6.63
C ALA A 255 -10.92 18.37 5.78
N GLY A 256 -11.69 18.96 4.85
CA GLY A 256 -11.18 19.95 3.90
C GLY A 256 -10.07 19.37 3.01
N ASP A 257 -10.24 18.14 2.54
CA ASP A 257 -9.19 17.38 1.84
C ASP A 257 -8.78 18.05 0.52
N PRO A 258 -7.48 18.33 0.29
CA PRO A 258 -7.04 19.10 -0.86
C PRO A 258 -7.26 18.35 -2.19
N GLU A 259 -7.39 19.09 -3.27
CA GLU A 259 -7.30 18.53 -4.62
C GLU A 259 -5.90 17.96 -4.88
N PRO A 260 -5.77 16.88 -5.67
CA PRO A 260 -4.48 16.30 -5.96
C PRO A 260 -3.59 17.25 -6.78
N GLU A 261 -2.33 17.38 -6.39
CA GLU A 261 -1.33 18.13 -7.15
C GLU A 261 -0.98 17.43 -8.47
N ILE A 262 -1.03 16.10 -8.47
CA ILE A 262 -0.70 15.27 -9.63
C ILE A 262 -1.93 15.15 -10.52
N ARG A 263 -1.74 15.48 -11.82
CA ARG A 263 -2.81 15.41 -12.84
C ARG A 263 -2.67 14.20 -13.77
N ASP A 264 -1.50 13.55 -13.79
CA ASP A 264 -1.19 12.41 -14.63
C ASP A 264 -1.22 11.12 -13.81
N ALA A 265 -1.75 10.04 -14.36
CA ALA A 265 -1.57 8.71 -13.78
C ALA A 265 -0.13 8.24 -14.01
N ARG A 266 0.42 7.49 -13.05
CA ARG A 266 1.79 6.97 -13.10
C ARG A 266 1.81 5.49 -12.75
N ILE A 267 2.58 4.72 -13.51
CA ILE A 267 2.88 3.33 -13.21
C ILE A 267 4.39 3.21 -13.09
N THR A 268 4.86 2.70 -11.96
CA THR A 268 6.27 2.59 -11.63
C THR A 268 6.58 1.14 -11.28
N ALA A 269 7.55 0.54 -11.95
CA ALA A 269 8.14 -0.74 -11.59
C ALA A 269 9.47 -0.54 -10.86
N TYR A 270 9.82 -1.46 -9.97
CA TYR A 270 11.02 -1.44 -9.14
C TYR A 270 11.73 -2.78 -9.17
N LEU A 271 13.06 -2.74 -9.24
CA LEU A 271 13.91 -3.92 -9.09
C LEU A 271 15.06 -3.58 -8.14
N SER A 272 15.18 -4.30 -7.02
CA SER A 272 16.32 -4.18 -6.12
C SER A 272 17.53 -4.89 -6.73
N VAL A 273 18.70 -4.24 -6.66
CA VAL A 273 19.96 -4.77 -7.18
C VAL A 273 21.08 -4.59 -6.15
N ASP A 274 22.04 -5.52 -6.15
CA ASP A 274 23.27 -5.41 -5.36
C ASP A 274 24.35 -4.71 -6.20
N ALA A 275 24.20 -3.40 -6.37
CA ALA A 275 25.10 -2.60 -7.18
C ALA A 275 25.24 -1.18 -6.62
N ASP A 276 26.40 -0.55 -6.84
CA ASP A 276 26.59 0.87 -6.56
C ASP A 276 25.65 1.73 -7.43
N PRO A 277 24.92 2.69 -6.85
CA PRO A 277 23.93 3.50 -7.59
C PRO A 277 24.54 4.27 -8.78
N GLY A 278 25.78 4.75 -8.64
CA GLY A 278 26.49 5.45 -9.72
C GLY A 278 26.85 4.52 -10.88
N LYS A 279 27.33 3.29 -10.59
CA LYS A 279 27.60 2.27 -11.60
C LYS A 279 26.32 1.82 -12.29
N ALA A 280 25.25 1.62 -11.53
CA ALA A 280 23.96 1.24 -12.08
C ALA A 280 23.44 2.26 -13.08
N PHE A 281 23.54 3.57 -12.76
CA PHE A 281 23.14 4.62 -13.68
C PHE A 281 24.09 4.73 -14.89
N ALA A 282 25.42 4.66 -14.67
CA ALA A 282 26.42 4.77 -15.72
C ALA A 282 26.24 3.74 -16.86
N ALA A 283 25.67 2.58 -16.55
CA ALA A 283 25.41 1.52 -17.54
C ALA A 283 24.45 1.97 -18.67
N ILE A 284 23.55 2.93 -18.40
CA ILE A 284 22.56 3.44 -19.37
C ILE A 284 22.70 4.94 -19.66
N ALA A 285 23.62 5.64 -18.97
CA ALA A 285 23.78 7.10 -19.05
C ALA A 285 24.42 7.60 -20.34
N THR A 286 24.64 6.73 -21.33
CA THR A 286 25.16 7.07 -22.66
C THR A 286 24.19 6.57 -23.72
N PRO A 287 24.17 7.19 -24.93
CA PRO A 287 23.33 6.72 -26.04
C PRO A 287 23.56 5.23 -26.36
N ASP A 288 24.81 4.79 -26.36
CA ASP A 288 25.16 3.39 -26.63
C ASP A 288 24.75 2.44 -25.51
N GLY A 289 24.85 2.89 -24.24
CA GLY A 289 24.36 2.11 -23.09
C GLY A 289 22.85 1.92 -23.13
N TYR A 290 22.12 2.99 -23.39
CA TYR A 290 20.67 2.96 -23.53
C TYR A 290 20.23 2.12 -24.75
N ARG A 291 20.91 2.26 -25.91
CA ARG A 291 20.66 1.45 -27.09
C ARG A 291 20.82 -0.04 -26.79
N ARG A 292 21.93 -0.47 -26.18
CA ARG A 292 22.18 -1.87 -25.80
C ARG A 292 21.11 -2.42 -24.86
N LEU A 293 20.64 -1.60 -23.92
CA LEU A 293 19.53 -1.97 -23.05
C LEU A 293 18.28 -2.34 -23.86
N MET A 294 17.95 -1.55 -24.88
CA MET A 294 16.73 -1.71 -25.66
C MET A 294 16.87 -2.77 -26.79
N GLU A 295 18.06 -3.05 -27.29
CA GLU A 295 18.33 -4.09 -28.31
C GLU A 295 17.91 -5.50 -27.85
N GLY A 296 17.80 -5.73 -26.52
CA GLY A 296 17.27 -6.98 -25.97
C GLY A 296 15.75 -7.16 -26.12
N VAL A 297 15.02 -6.11 -26.52
CA VAL A 297 13.54 -6.11 -26.56
C VAL A 297 12.96 -5.60 -27.90
N ALA A 298 13.75 -4.92 -28.75
CA ALA A 298 13.31 -4.35 -30.02
C ALA A 298 14.47 -4.20 -31.01
N ASP A 299 14.15 -4.04 -32.30
CA ASP A 299 15.09 -3.57 -33.31
C ASP A 299 15.28 -2.05 -33.10
N VAL A 300 16.53 -1.59 -33.00
CA VAL A 300 16.86 -0.19 -32.65
C VAL A 300 17.60 0.48 -33.80
N ALA A 301 17.07 1.60 -34.27
CA ALA A 301 17.69 2.46 -35.28
C ALA A 301 17.80 3.92 -34.76
N GLY A 302 18.59 4.77 -35.45
CA GLY A 302 18.78 6.17 -35.07
C GLY A 302 20.17 6.47 -34.48
N GLU A 303 20.40 7.70 -34.08
CA GLU A 303 21.69 8.19 -33.58
C GLU A 303 21.53 9.01 -32.31
N GLY A 304 22.55 8.95 -31.44
CA GLY A 304 22.58 9.69 -30.19
C GLY A 304 21.39 9.32 -29.29
N TRP A 305 20.71 10.31 -28.76
CA TRP A 305 19.55 10.18 -27.90
C TRP A 305 18.18 10.18 -28.63
N LYS A 306 18.18 10.13 -29.97
CA LYS A 306 16.97 10.01 -30.78
C LYS A 306 16.96 8.64 -31.44
N LEU A 307 16.13 7.74 -30.94
CA LEU A 307 16.09 6.34 -31.33
C LEU A 307 14.71 5.98 -31.85
N ARG A 308 14.68 5.09 -32.83
CA ARG A 308 13.47 4.46 -33.36
C ARG A 308 13.48 2.99 -32.99
N PHE A 309 12.39 2.52 -32.45
CA PHE A 309 12.20 1.13 -32.02
C PHE A 309 11.11 0.49 -32.85
N SER A 310 11.33 -0.75 -33.25
CA SER A 310 10.34 -1.56 -33.96
C SER A 310 10.30 -2.96 -33.38
N PRO A 311 9.14 -3.63 -33.34
CA PRO A 311 9.11 -5.06 -33.07
C PRO A 311 9.96 -5.80 -34.09
N PRO A 312 10.66 -6.90 -33.74
CA PRO A 312 11.46 -7.67 -34.66
C PRO A 312 10.68 -8.05 -35.92
N GLY A 313 11.17 -7.64 -37.09
CA GLY A 313 10.54 -7.88 -38.41
C GLY A 313 9.32 -7.01 -38.76
N ALA A 314 9.01 -5.97 -37.98
CA ALA A 314 7.85 -5.08 -38.21
C ALA A 314 8.23 -3.58 -38.13
N ALA A 315 9.13 -3.14 -39.01
CA ALA A 315 9.70 -1.80 -38.99
C ALA A 315 8.66 -0.65 -39.13
N GLU A 316 7.47 -0.90 -39.68
CA GLU A 316 6.43 0.11 -39.85
C GLU A 316 5.58 0.37 -38.61
N SER A 317 5.59 -0.54 -37.64
CA SER A 317 4.78 -0.45 -36.41
C SER A 317 5.54 0.06 -35.17
N GLY A 318 6.68 0.69 -35.37
CA GLY A 318 7.56 1.16 -34.30
C GLY A 318 7.11 2.47 -33.66
N PHE A 319 7.92 2.95 -32.73
CA PHE A 319 7.79 4.25 -32.08
C PHE A 319 9.15 4.96 -32.04
N GLU A 320 9.12 6.27 -31.85
CA GLU A 320 10.33 7.09 -31.70
C GLU A 320 10.51 7.50 -30.24
N GLU A 321 11.75 7.52 -29.78
CA GLU A 321 12.12 8.01 -28.45
C GLU A 321 13.16 9.12 -28.55
N GLU A 322 12.93 10.16 -27.77
CA GLU A 322 13.88 11.21 -27.47
C GLU A 322 14.22 11.12 -25.99
N VAL A 323 15.49 10.91 -25.70
CA VAL A 323 15.97 10.68 -24.32
C VAL A 323 16.73 11.91 -23.83
N THR A 324 16.43 12.36 -22.63
CA THR A 324 17.11 13.47 -21.96
C THR A 324 17.74 12.95 -20.67
N PRO A 325 19.07 12.89 -20.56
CA PRO A 325 19.73 12.45 -19.34
C PRO A 325 19.80 13.56 -18.30
N ASP A 326 19.57 13.18 -17.04
CA ASP A 326 19.88 14.00 -15.86
C ASP A 326 20.88 13.25 -14.98
N ALA A 327 22.16 13.58 -15.13
CA ALA A 327 23.24 12.95 -14.38
C ALA A 327 23.17 13.27 -12.87
N GLY A 328 22.70 14.44 -12.49
CA GLY A 328 22.53 14.83 -11.09
C GLY A 328 21.43 14.05 -10.38
N GLY A 329 20.31 13.85 -11.07
CA GLY A 329 19.17 13.06 -10.60
C GLY A 329 19.31 11.56 -10.86
N ARG A 330 20.39 11.10 -11.50
CA ARG A 330 20.55 9.70 -11.95
C ARG A 330 19.32 9.18 -12.68
N SER A 331 18.83 9.98 -13.65
CA SER A 331 17.63 9.65 -14.40
C SER A 331 17.79 9.88 -15.91
N LEU A 332 17.01 9.11 -16.69
CA LEU A 332 16.76 9.34 -18.10
C LEU A 332 15.28 9.62 -18.25
N GLU A 333 14.93 10.83 -18.72
CA GLU A 333 13.56 11.16 -19.11
C GLU A 333 13.38 10.83 -20.60
N ILE A 334 12.27 10.21 -20.95
CA ILE A 334 12.04 9.67 -22.29
C ILE A 334 10.70 10.14 -22.78
N ARG A 335 10.70 10.76 -23.95
CA ARG A 335 9.51 11.08 -24.71
C ARG A 335 9.35 10.07 -25.81
N ARG A 336 8.32 9.23 -25.73
CA ARG A 336 7.99 8.20 -26.72
C ARG A 336 6.81 8.66 -27.58
N VAL A 337 6.97 8.62 -28.89
CA VAL A 337 5.95 9.02 -29.87
C VAL A 337 5.62 7.83 -30.75
N TYR A 338 4.35 7.48 -30.82
CA TYR A 338 3.83 6.42 -31.68
C TYR A 338 3.41 6.97 -33.06
N PRO A 339 3.33 6.13 -34.12
CA PRO A 339 2.99 6.57 -35.48
C PRO A 339 1.66 7.34 -35.58
N GLU A 340 0.69 7.00 -34.70
CA GLU A 340 -0.61 7.68 -34.63
C GLU A 340 -0.56 9.03 -33.88
N GLY A 341 0.64 9.50 -33.49
CA GLY A 341 0.85 10.77 -32.81
C GLY A 341 0.61 10.70 -31.31
N ARG A 342 0.29 9.53 -30.74
CA ARG A 342 0.18 9.35 -29.30
C ARG A 342 1.55 9.49 -28.64
N GLU A 343 1.59 10.24 -27.55
CA GLU A 343 2.80 10.47 -26.77
C GLU A 343 2.69 9.83 -25.40
N VAL A 344 3.78 9.23 -24.92
CA VAL A 344 3.94 8.70 -23.57
C VAL A 344 5.26 9.19 -22.99
N ARG A 345 5.23 9.70 -21.78
CA ARG A 345 6.44 10.04 -21.03
C ARG A 345 6.87 8.85 -20.18
N LEU A 346 8.14 8.52 -20.24
CA LEU A 346 8.74 7.42 -19.51
C LEU A 346 9.98 7.93 -18.77
N ALA A 347 10.42 7.20 -17.76
CA ALA A 347 11.69 7.48 -17.10
C ALA A 347 12.40 6.19 -16.66
N PHE A 348 13.74 6.20 -16.69
CA PHE A 348 14.58 5.31 -15.92
C PHE A 348 15.23 6.11 -14.80
N ARG A 349 15.25 5.57 -13.58
CA ARG A 349 15.92 6.19 -12.43
C ARG A 349 16.66 5.16 -11.61
N VAL A 350 17.71 5.62 -10.91
CA VAL A 350 18.34 4.85 -9.83
C VAL A 350 18.04 5.54 -8.52
N GLU A 351 17.39 4.83 -7.62
CA GLU A 351 17.04 5.31 -6.29
C GLU A 351 17.77 4.49 -5.22
N GLU A 352 18.20 5.18 -4.17
CA GLU A 352 18.75 4.55 -2.98
C GLU A 352 17.73 4.68 -1.84
N ARG A 353 17.36 3.58 -1.22
CA ARG A 353 16.40 3.54 -0.12
C ARG A 353 16.89 2.57 0.94
N ASP A 354 17.07 3.06 2.17
CA ASP A 354 17.51 2.25 3.32
C ASP A 354 18.78 1.42 3.05
N GLY A 355 19.73 1.96 2.24
CA GLY A 355 20.98 1.31 1.86
C GLY A 355 20.84 0.25 0.76
N ALA A 356 19.70 0.13 0.12
CA ALA A 356 19.49 -0.71 -1.06
C ALA A 356 19.36 0.14 -2.33
N THR A 357 19.96 -0.34 -3.42
CA THR A 357 19.85 0.28 -4.75
C THR A 357 18.65 -0.28 -5.49
N TYR A 358 17.83 0.61 -6.03
CA TYR A 358 16.67 0.26 -6.85
C TYR A 358 16.82 0.82 -8.26
N LEU A 359 16.65 -0.04 -9.24
CA LEU A 359 16.36 0.36 -10.61
C LEU A 359 14.85 0.67 -10.69
N VAL A 360 14.52 1.80 -11.26
CA VAL A 360 13.15 2.29 -11.33
C VAL A 360 12.79 2.60 -12.78
N ARG A 361 11.68 2.06 -13.27
CA ARG A 361 11.11 2.37 -14.57
C ARG A 361 9.71 2.94 -14.38
N GLU A 362 9.43 4.12 -14.93
CA GLU A 362 8.15 4.80 -14.79
C GLU A 362 7.51 5.10 -16.15
N ALA A 363 6.18 4.97 -16.22
CA ALA A 363 5.35 5.49 -17.28
C ALA A 363 4.40 6.55 -16.73
N ILE A 364 4.36 7.71 -17.38
CA ILE A 364 3.50 8.85 -17.04
C ILE A 364 2.45 8.97 -18.12
N LEU A 365 1.19 8.79 -17.74
CA LEU A 365 0.04 8.79 -18.63
C LEU A 365 -0.70 10.11 -18.47
N SER A 366 -0.72 10.93 -19.52
CA SER A 366 -1.33 12.25 -19.48
C SER A 366 -2.84 12.19 -19.23
N GLY A 367 -3.30 13.07 -18.34
CA GLY A 367 -4.65 13.09 -17.81
C GLY A 367 -4.91 12.01 -16.76
N ALA A 368 -5.90 12.23 -15.92
CA ALA A 368 -6.28 11.29 -14.88
C ALA A 368 -6.90 10.01 -15.49
N ARG A 369 -6.11 8.98 -15.67
CA ARG A 369 -6.50 7.70 -16.26
C ARG A 369 -7.29 6.85 -15.25
N GLU A 370 -8.48 7.30 -14.88
CA GLU A 370 -9.33 6.65 -13.88
C GLU A 370 -9.86 5.27 -14.32
N ASP A 371 -9.88 5.00 -15.61
CA ASP A 371 -10.13 3.69 -16.19
C ASP A 371 -9.15 2.63 -15.68
N LEU A 372 -7.94 3.02 -15.30
CA LEU A 372 -6.96 2.13 -14.70
C LEU A 372 -7.37 1.58 -13.32
N LEU A 373 -8.27 2.25 -12.58
CA LEU A 373 -8.79 1.72 -11.32
C LEU A 373 -9.57 0.41 -11.51
N LYS A 374 -10.32 0.30 -12.60
CA LYS A 374 -11.20 -0.84 -12.90
C LYS A 374 -10.58 -1.85 -13.84
N ASN A 375 -9.42 -1.56 -14.45
CA ASN A 375 -8.81 -2.41 -15.46
C ASN A 375 -7.49 -3.01 -14.98
N ASP A 376 -7.60 -4.11 -14.22
CA ASP A 376 -6.46 -4.86 -13.69
C ASP A 376 -5.54 -5.40 -14.78
N TYR A 377 -6.11 -5.85 -15.88
CA TYR A 377 -5.34 -6.36 -17.01
C TYR A 377 -4.47 -5.27 -17.66
N ALA A 378 -5.02 -4.07 -17.88
CA ALA A 378 -4.25 -2.96 -18.43
C ALA A 378 -3.12 -2.52 -17.49
N ARG A 379 -3.40 -2.41 -16.17
CA ARG A 379 -2.36 -2.10 -15.16
C ARG A 379 -1.26 -3.16 -15.15
N GLY A 380 -1.64 -4.43 -15.08
CA GLY A 380 -0.71 -5.55 -15.04
C GLY A 380 0.18 -5.64 -16.30
N ARG A 381 -0.38 -5.42 -17.48
CA ARG A 381 0.41 -5.38 -18.72
C ARG A 381 1.42 -4.25 -18.74
N LEU A 382 1.01 -3.04 -18.35
CA LEU A 382 1.91 -1.89 -18.31
C LEU A 382 3.02 -2.10 -17.27
N ALA A 383 2.68 -2.53 -16.06
CA ALA A 383 3.66 -2.83 -15.03
C ALA A 383 4.62 -3.95 -15.45
N GLY A 384 4.11 -5.02 -16.08
CA GLY A 384 4.91 -6.12 -16.61
C GLY A 384 5.90 -5.68 -17.69
N THR A 385 5.48 -4.80 -18.59
CA THR A 385 6.39 -4.21 -19.61
C THR A 385 7.53 -3.43 -18.94
N LEU A 386 7.22 -2.59 -17.94
CA LEU A 386 8.23 -1.84 -17.22
C LEU A 386 9.20 -2.75 -16.45
N ALA A 387 8.70 -3.85 -15.88
CA ALA A 387 9.53 -4.83 -15.18
C ALA A 387 10.49 -5.56 -16.11
N VAL A 388 10.08 -5.88 -17.35
CA VAL A 388 10.96 -6.47 -18.38
C VAL A 388 12.12 -5.53 -18.71
N ASP A 389 11.86 -4.22 -18.85
CA ASP A 389 12.91 -3.23 -19.06
C ASP A 389 13.94 -3.21 -17.91
N LEU A 390 13.48 -3.34 -16.67
CA LEU A 390 14.36 -3.37 -15.48
C LEU A 390 15.20 -4.66 -15.41
N LEU A 391 14.62 -5.82 -15.75
CA LEU A 391 15.34 -7.06 -15.83
C LEU A 391 16.40 -7.04 -16.95
N ALA A 392 16.12 -6.40 -18.08
CA ALA A 392 17.12 -6.19 -19.12
C ALA A 392 18.27 -5.31 -18.61
N TRP A 393 17.96 -4.24 -17.89
CA TRP A 393 18.98 -3.35 -17.31
C TRP A 393 19.87 -4.06 -16.28
N SER A 394 19.29 -4.84 -15.37
CA SER A 394 20.04 -5.53 -14.32
C SER A 394 21.12 -6.50 -14.87
N ARG A 395 21.00 -6.95 -16.12
CA ARG A 395 22.00 -7.80 -16.77
C ARG A 395 23.32 -7.10 -17.07
N PHE A 396 23.37 -5.79 -16.99
CA PHE A 396 24.59 -4.98 -17.19
C PHE A 396 25.29 -4.61 -15.87
N LEU A 397 24.79 -5.05 -14.74
CA LEU A 397 25.31 -4.80 -13.39
C LEU A 397 26.03 -6.01 -12.83
#